data_18b45867618231f07be96c9b8db2b518
#
_entry.id   18b45867618231f07be96c9b8db2b518
#
_cell.length_a   1.000
_cell.length_b   1.000
_cell.length_c   1.000
_cell.angle_alpha   90.00
_cell.angle_beta   90.00
_cell.angle_gamma   90.00
#
_symmetry.space_group_name_H-M   'P 1'
#
loop_
_entity.id
_entity.type
_entity.pdbx_description
1 polymer ?
#
loop_
_entity_poly.entity_id
_entity_poly.type
_entity_poly.pdbx_seq_one_letter_code
_entity_poly.pdbx_strand_id
1 'polypeptide(L)'
;NRVHADESGSIILYTPYTKISVTPGASIDYSIDLINNTDGVTNANLSVSGLPGSWKHEIKSGGWTLSQLSVLSKEKKTFNLKVEVPLKVNKGSYHFTVFAGETKLPLEVIVAQKGTYQTEFTTDQPNMQGNSKSTFTFNATLKNQTADQQLYALMANAPRGWSVVFKPNYKQATSAQVEANSSQNVSIEIVPPANVEAGNYKIPVRAATGTTSADLELEVVVTGSYEMELSTPSGLLSTEITAGDVKRIELVVRNTGSSLLKDIQL
;
A
#
# COMPACT_ATOMS: atom_id res chain seq x y z
N ASN A 1 -45.16 24.41 -32.10
CA ASN A 1 -44.62 25.65 -31.52
C ASN A 1 -43.67 25.28 -30.39
N ARG A 2 -42.40 25.20 -30.70
CA ARG A 2 -41.36 25.21 -29.68
C ARG A 2 -41.16 26.67 -29.27
N VAL A 3 -41.54 27.03 -28.07
CA VAL A 3 -41.15 28.27 -27.43
C VAL A 3 -39.65 28.14 -27.12
N HIS A 4 -38.75 28.73 -27.94
CA HIS A 4 -37.42 29.05 -27.54
C HIS A 4 -37.56 30.14 -26.45
N ALA A 5 -37.31 29.80 -25.20
CA ALA A 5 -37.03 30.80 -24.20
C ALA A 5 -35.72 31.53 -24.64
N ASP A 6 -35.83 32.84 -24.76
CA ASP A 6 -34.72 33.72 -25.11
C ASP A 6 -33.72 33.69 -23.93
N GLU A 7 -32.64 32.92 -24.04
CA GLU A 7 -31.56 32.80 -23.01
C GLU A 7 -30.60 34.00 -23.02
N SER A 8 -30.95 35.06 -23.80
CA SER A 8 -30.17 36.28 -23.82
C SER A 8 -30.36 37.06 -22.52
N GLY A 9 -29.34 37.06 -21.67
CA GLY A 9 -29.30 37.78 -20.42
C GLY A 9 -29.23 36.96 -19.12
N SER A 10 -28.97 35.66 -19.20
CA SER A 10 -28.89 34.76 -18.05
C SER A 10 -27.45 34.38 -17.68
N ILE A 11 -27.27 34.05 -16.41
CA ILE A 11 -26.06 33.37 -15.89
C ILE A 11 -26.33 31.88 -15.90
N ILE A 12 -25.37 31.09 -16.40
CA ILE A 12 -25.47 29.63 -16.49
C ILE A 12 -24.29 28.99 -15.76
N LEU A 13 -24.58 27.96 -14.96
CA LEU A 13 -23.59 27.03 -14.45
C LEU A 13 -23.67 25.71 -15.23
N TYR A 14 -22.53 25.22 -15.69
CA TYR A 14 -22.48 24.01 -16.51
C TYR A 14 -21.33 23.09 -16.09
N THR A 15 -21.61 21.80 -15.98
CA THR A 15 -20.63 20.71 -15.94
C THR A 15 -21.20 19.52 -16.73
N PRO A 16 -20.38 18.76 -17.47
CA PRO A 16 -20.87 17.57 -18.17
C PRO A 16 -21.25 16.41 -17.24
N TYR A 17 -20.78 16.45 -15.98
CA TYR A 17 -20.95 15.34 -15.04
C TYR A 17 -21.84 15.73 -13.86
N THR A 18 -23.16 15.68 -14.06
CA THR A 18 -24.14 16.03 -13.02
C THR A 18 -24.50 14.87 -12.10
N LYS A 19 -24.21 13.62 -12.52
CA LYS A 19 -24.47 12.40 -11.76
C LYS A 19 -23.31 11.42 -11.94
N ILE A 20 -22.63 11.08 -10.84
CA ILE A 20 -21.48 10.18 -10.87
C ILE A 20 -21.57 9.13 -9.77
N SER A 21 -20.98 7.95 -10.02
CA SER A 21 -20.85 6.88 -9.04
C SER A 21 -19.43 6.78 -8.54
N VAL A 22 -19.26 6.67 -7.23
CA VAL A 22 -17.95 6.60 -6.57
C VAL A 22 -17.93 5.58 -5.46
N THR A 23 -16.74 5.22 -5.02
CA THR A 23 -16.52 4.45 -3.79
C THR A 23 -16.27 5.39 -2.61
N PRO A 24 -16.52 4.95 -1.37
CA PRO A 24 -16.09 5.68 -0.17
C PRO A 24 -14.59 6.02 -0.22
N GLY A 25 -14.24 7.19 0.27
CA GLY A 25 -12.86 7.71 0.23
C GLY A 25 -12.46 8.37 -1.09
N ALA A 26 -13.34 8.39 -2.09
CA ALA A 26 -13.05 9.02 -3.38
C ALA A 26 -12.93 10.54 -3.26
N SER A 27 -12.03 11.13 -4.01
CA SER A 27 -11.96 12.56 -4.28
C SER A 27 -12.54 12.84 -5.65
N ILE A 28 -13.47 13.78 -5.73
CA ILE A 28 -14.18 14.16 -6.95
C ILE A 28 -13.76 15.58 -7.31
N ASP A 29 -13.31 15.79 -8.53
CA ASP A 29 -12.97 17.11 -9.06
C ASP A 29 -13.93 17.47 -10.19
N TYR A 30 -14.87 18.39 -9.90
CA TYR A 30 -15.77 18.94 -10.89
C TYR A 30 -15.13 20.16 -11.54
N SER A 31 -15.07 20.17 -12.87
CA SER A 31 -14.81 21.38 -13.64
C SER A 31 -16.14 22.03 -14.01
N ILE A 32 -16.37 23.25 -13.53
CA ILE A 32 -17.65 23.95 -13.68
C ILE A 32 -17.42 25.26 -14.43
N ASP A 33 -18.15 25.45 -15.51
CA ASP A 33 -18.17 26.69 -16.27
C ASP A 33 -19.25 27.63 -15.72
N LEU A 34 -18.87 28.85 -15.38
CA LEU A 34 -19.78 29.97 -15.13
C LEU A 34 -19.82 30.82 -16.40
N ILE A 35 -20.99 30.83 -17.06
CA ILE A 35 -21.20 31.46 -18.35
C ILE A 35 -22.06 32.72 -18.11
N ASN A 36 -21.57 33.87 -18.53
CA ASN A 36 -22.26 35.14 -18.41
C ASN A 36 -22.81 35.56 -19.78
N ASN A 37 -24.10 35.36 -19.99
CA ASN A 37 -24.82 35.79 -21.19
C ASN A 37 -25.44 37.19 -21.05
N THR A 38 -25.16 37.93 -19.96
CA THR A 38 -25.63 39.28 -19.76
C THR A 38 -24.76 40.31 -20.50
N ASP A 39 -25.24 41.56 -20.63
CA ASP A 39 -24.51 42.65 -21.26
C ASP A 39 -23.52 43.35 -20.31
N GLY A 40 -23.42 42.96 -19.08
CA GLY A 40 -22.56 43.53 -18.05
C GLY A 40 -21.63 42.51 -17.41
N VAL A 41 -20.65 42.99 -16.63
CA VAL A 41 -19.81 42.17 -15.77
C VAL A 41 -20.67 41.57 -14.65
N THR A 42 -20.53 40.28 -14.41
CA THR A 42 -21.22 39.63 -13.30
C THR A 42 -20.23 39.20 -12.23
N ASN A 43 -20.51 39.52 -10.98
CA ASN A 43 -19.81 39.07 -9.78
C ASN A 43 -20.70 38.05 -9.08
N ALA A 44 -20.37 36.77 -9.18
CA ALA A 44 -21.18 35.70 -8.60
C ALA A 44 -20.53 35.15 -7.33
N ASN A 45 -21.27 35.16 -6.23
CA ASN A 45 -20.87 34.47 -5.00
C ASN A 45 -21.00 32.95 -5.21
N LEU A 46 -19.95 32.23 -4.92
CA LEU A 46 -19.89 30.77 -5.08
C LEU A 46 -20.13 30.08 -3.74
N SER A 47 -21.02 29.11 -3.72
CA SER A 47 -21.26 28.29 -2.53
C SER A 47 -21.79 26.90 -2.90
N VAL A 48 -21.72 25.98 -1.95
CA VAL A 48 -22.26 24.62 -2.07
C VAL A 48 -23.21 24.38 -0.90
N SER A 49 -24.38 23.81 -1.17
CA SER A 49 -25.37 23.47 -0.15
C SER A 49 -25.91 22.05 -0.37
N GLY A 50 -26.26 21.38 0.73
CA GLY A 50 -26.81 20.02 0.70
C GLY A 50 -25.80 18.90 0.83
N LEU A 51 -24.48 19.20 0.87
CA LEU A 51 -23.49 18.20 1.23
C LEU A 51 -23.64 17.78 2.70
N PRO A 52 -23.51 16.47 3.02
CA PRO A 52 -23.43 16.01 4.41
C PRO A 52 -22.29 16.70 5.15
N GLY A 53 -22.47 17.00 6.44
CA GLY A 53 -21.48 17.74 7.23
C GLY A 53 -20.12 17.07 7.40
N SER A 54 -20.02 15.76 7.12
CA SER A 54 -18.76 15.00 7.12
C SER A 54 -17.99 15.08 5.80
N TRP A 55 -18.61 15.59 4.72
CA TRP A 55 -17.97 15.74 3.43
C TRP A 55 -17.23 17.07 3.34
N LYS A 56 -15.96 17.03 2.97
CA LYS A 56 -15.18 18.24 2.74
C LYS A 56 -15.33 18.68 1.29
N HIS A 57 -15.36 19.99 1.08
CA HIS A 57 -15.36 20.56 -0.26
C HIS A 57 -14.53 21.84 -0.33
N GLU A 58 -14.04 22.16 -1.52
CA GLU A 58 -13.25 23.35 -1.77
C GLU A 58 -13.49 23.84 -3.21
N ILE A 59 -13.70 25.15 -3.37
CA ILE A 59 -13.85 25.81 -4.68
C ILE A 59 -12.56 26.54 -5.00
N LYS A 60 -11.96 26.23 -6.15
CA LYS A 60 -10.68 26.79 -6.61
C LYS A 60 -10.70 27.24 -8.06
N SER A 61 -9.94 28.29 -8.37
CA SER A 61 -9.52 28.62 -9.73
C SER A 61 -8.18 29.35 -9.70
N GLY A 62 -7.31 29.05 -10.67
CA GLY A 62 -5.99 29.64 -10.75
C GLY A 62 -5.09 29.43 -9.52
N GLY A 63 -5.32 28.32 -8.75
CA GLY A 63 -4.58 28.03 -7.52
C GLY A 63 -5.14 28.68 -6.25
N TRP A 64 -6.17 29.50 -6.33
CA TRP A 64 -6.79 30.21 -5.21
C TRP A 64 -8.11 29.57 -4.79
N THR A 65 -8.37 29.55 -3.49
CA THR A 65 -9.70 29.23 -2.95
C THR A 65 -10.61 30.44 -3.13
N LEU A 66 -11.79 30.21 -3.71
CA LEU A 66 -12.70 31.27 -4.11
C LEU A 66 -14.01 31.25 -3.32
N SER A 67 -14.50 32.43 -2.98
CA SER A 67 -15.88 32.69 -2.54
C SER A 67 -16.69 33.50 -3.55
N GLN A 68 -16.03 34.14 -4.51
CA GLN A 68 -16.65 34.94 -5.57
C GLN A 68 -15.83 34.83 -6.85
N LEU A 69 -16.50 34.84 -8.00
CA LEU A 69 -15.90 34.86 -9.32
C LEU A 69 -16.53 35.93 -10.20
N SER A 70 -15.69 36.78 -10.83
CA SER A 70 -16.10 37.79 -11.79
C SER A 70 -15.98 37.28 -13.22
N VAL A 71 -17.02 37.45 -14.03
CA VAL A 71 -17.06 37.06 -15.44
C VAL A 71 -17.51 38.24 -16.30
N LEU A 72 -16.73 38.59 -17.32
CA LEU A 72 -17.06 39.65 -18.26
C LEU A 72 -18.30 39.30 -19.06
N SER A 73 -18.95 40.35 -19.62
CA SER A 73 -20.09 40.20 -20.53
C SER A 73 -19.78 39.24 -21.69
N LYS A 74 -20.68 38.27 -21.95
CA LYS A 74 -20.58 37.27 -23.01
C LYS A 74 -19.36 36.36 -22.95
N GLU A 75 -18.75 36.26 -21.75
CA GLU A 75 -17.61 35.35 -21.49
C GLU A 75 -17.99 34.22 -20.54
N LYS A 76 -17.09 33.23 -20.42
CA LYS A 76 -17.13 32.17 -19.42
C LYS A 76 -15.84 32.11 -18.62
N LYS A 77 -15.96 31.69 -17.39
CA LYS A 77 -14.82 31.34 -16.51
C LYS A 77 -15.04 29.99 -15.90
N THR A 78 -13.99 29.19 -15.85
CA THR A 78 -14.04 27.85 -15.25
C THR A 78 -13.47 27.89 -13.84
N PHE A 79 -14.13 27.22 -12.93
CA PHE A 79 -13.63 26.93 -11.58
C PHE A 79 -13.77 25.45 -11.28
N ASN A 80 -12.98 24.96 -10.33
CA ASN A 80 -13.01 23.58 -9.88
C ASN A 80 -13.68 23.48 -8.50
N LEU A 81 -14.58 22.52 -8.38
CA LEU A 81 -15.14 22.09 -7.11
C LEU A 81 -14.59 20.73 -6.75
N LYS A 82 -13.73 20.67 -5.75
CA LYS A 82 -13.27 19.42 -5.16
C LYS A 82 -14.23 18.98 -4.06
N VAL A 83 -14.66 17.71 -4.09
CA VAL A 83 -15.50 17.10 -3.06
C VAL A 83 -14.84 15.83 -2.57
N GLU A 84 -14.61 15.70 -1.27
CA GLU A 84 -14.02 14.53 -0.64
C GLU A 84 -15.10 13.70 0.05
N VAL A 85 -15.31 12.48 -0.46
CA VAL A 85 -16.25 11.52 0.11
C VAL A 85 -15.55 10.80 1.27
N PRO A 86 -16.10 10.81 2.50
CA PRO A 86 -15.46 10.13 3.61
C PRO A 86 -15.40 8.61 3.39
N LEU A 87 -14.40 7.96 3.97
CA LEU A 87 -14.32 6.49 4.00
C LEU A 87 -15.52 5.87 4.74
N LYS A 88 -15.96 6.53 5.81
CA LYS A 88 -17.12 6.10 6.61
C LYS A 88 -18.38 6.79 6.09
N VAL A 89 -18.96 6.27 5.03
CA VAL A 89 -20.18 6.76 4.39
C VAL A 89 -21.11 5.61 4.05
N ASN A 90 -22.41 5.83 4.16
CA ASN A 90 -23.40 4.81 3.79
C ASN A 90 -23.55 4.75 2.25
N LYS A 91 -23.87 3.57 1.73
CA LYS A 91 -24.33 3.41 0.35
C LYS A 91 -25.59 4.24 0.15
N GLY A 92 -25.68 4.95 -0.98
CA GLY A 92 -26.87 5.74 -1.31
C GLY A 92 -26.57 6.87 -2.28
N SER A 93 -27.59 7.64 -2.59
CA SER A 93 -27.51 8.86 -3.41
C SER A 93 -27.44 10.09 -2.52
N TYR A 94 -26.50 10.96 -2.82
CA TYR A 94 -26.24 12.22 -2.12
C TYR A 94 -26.42 13.37 -3.11
N HIS A 95 -27.36 14.25 -2.79
CA HIS A 95 -27.72 15.39 -3.62
C HIS A 95 -27.18 16.67 -2.98
N PHE A 96 -26.57 17.51 -3.79
CA PHE A 96 -26.12 18.84 -3.37
C PHE A 96 -26.23 19.81 -4.53
N THR A 97 -26.16 21.10 -4.23
CA THR A 97 -26.31 22.14 -5.24
C THR A 97 -25.16 23.13 -5.14
N VAL A 98 -24.56 23.43 -6.29
CA VAL A 98 -23.60 24.50 -6.45
C VAL A 98 -24.36 25.77 -6.83
N PHE A 99 -24.02 26.88 -6.19
CA PHE A 99 -24.61 28.20 -6.44
C PHE A 99 -23.58 29.17 -6.99
N ALA A 100 -24.01 29.97 -7.95
CA ALA A 100 -23.34 31.20 -8.38
C ALA A 100 -24.35 32.35 -8.31
N GLY A 101 -24.38 33.07 -7.20
CA GLY A 101 -25.46 33.98 -6.89
C GLY A 101 -26.78 33.23 -6.75
N GLU A 102 -27.76 33.56 -7.59
CA GLU A 102 -29.07 32.87 -7.62
C GLU A 102 -29.12 31.66 -8.55
N THR A 103 -28.11 31.50 -9.42
CA THR A 103 -28.03 30.38 -10.37
C THR A 103 -27.63 29.10 -9.64
N LYS A 104 -28.32 27.99 -9.97
CA LYS A 104 -28.22 26.70 -9.29
C LYS A 104 -27.75 25.61 -10.26
N LEU A 105 -26.85 24.76 -9.81
CA LEU A 105 -26.43 23.55 -10.50
C LEU A 105 -26.60 22.36 -9.55
N PRO A 106 -27.68 21.57 -9.69
CA PRO A 106 -27.85 20.36 -8.89
C PRO A 106 -26.91 19.27 -9.34
N LEU A 107 -26.28 18.60 -8.39
CA LEU A 107 -25.36 17.47 -8.61
C LEU A 107 -25.77 16.29 -7.73
N GLU A 108 -25.50 15.09 -8.22
CA GLU A 108 -25.75 13.84 -7.53
C GLU A 108 -24.50 12.97 -7.49
N VAL A 109 -24.17 12.48 -6.31
CA VAL A 109 -23.11 11.47 -6.10
C VAL A 109 -23.75 10.19 -5.57
N ILE A 110 -23.56 9.09 -6.29
CA ILE A 110 -23.97 7.76 -5.86
C ILE A 110 -22.78 7.06 -5.23
N VAL A 111 -22.87 6.75 -3.95
CA VAL A 111 -21.89 5.89 -3.27
C VAL A 111 -22.32 4.44 -3.47
N ALA A 112 -21.61 3.72 -4.35
CA ALA A 112 -22.00 2.40 -4.84
C ALA A 112 -21.71 1.25 -3.87
N GLN A 113 -20.67 1.38 -3.01
CA GLN A 113 -20.28 0.37 -2.02
C GLN A 113 -20.08 0.99 -0.65
N LYS A 114 -20.46 0.24 0.39
CA LYS A 114 -20.09 0.54 1.76
C LYS A 114 -18.58 0.40 1.88
N GLY A 115 -17.89 1.31 2.57
CA GLY A 115 -16.44 1.43 2.66
C GLY A 115 -15.68 0.13 2.40
N THR A 116 -14.80 0.12 1.41
CA THR A 116 -13.93 -1.02 1.14
C THR A 116 -13.02 -1.21 2.35
N TYR A 117 -13.26 -2.27 3.11
CA TYR A 117 -12.30 -2.75 4.09
C TYR A 117 -11.16 -3.37 3.30
N GLN A 118 -10.17 -2.58 2.99
CA GLN A 118 -9.03 -3.02 2.20
C GLN A 118 -7.76 -2.91 3.03
N THR A 119 -7.01 -4.00 3.03
CA THR A 119 -5.65 -4.06 3.54
C THR A 119 -4.73 -4.38 2.38
N GLU A 120 -3.60 -3.70 2.30
CA GLU A 120 -2.52 -4.04 1.38
C GLU A 120 -1.28 -4.38 2.18
N PHE A 121 -0.58 -5.46 1.79
CA PHE A 121 0.69 -5.85 2.38
C PHE A 121 1.65 -6.14 1.23
N THR A 122 2.60 -5.25 0.98
CA THR A 122 3.43 -5.23 -0.23
C THR A 122 4.89 -5.02 0.10
N THR A 123 5.77 -5.41 -0.82
CA THR A 123 7.21 -5.10 -0.79
C THR A 123 7.70 -4.82 -2.20
N ASP A 124 8.68 -3.94 -2.34
CA ASP A 124 9.33 -3.66 -3.62
C ASP A 124 10.31 -4.77 -4.01
N GLN A 125 10.81 -5.53 -3.02
CA GLN A 125 11.74 -6.62 -3.24
C GLN A 125 11.25 -7.90 -2.56
N PRO A 126 10.48 -8.77 -3.26
CA PRO A 126 9.90 -9.97 -2.70
C PRO A 126 10.87 -11.15 -2.64
N ASN A 127 12.07 -11.08 -3.24
CA ASN A 127 13.05 -12.15 -3.27
C ASN A 127 14.43 -11.69 -2.80
N MET A 128 15.14 -12.57 -2.11
CA MET A 128 16.51 -12.36 -1.66
C MET A 128 17.33 -13.63 -1.79
N GLN A 129 18.63 -13.48 -2.03
CA GLN A 129 19.57 -14.57 -2.15
C GLN A 129 20.68 -14.47 -1.12
N GLY A 130 21.07 -15.60 -0.55
CA GLY A 130 22.18 -15.70 0.41
C GLY A 130 22.50 -17.16 0.76
N ASN A 131 23.46 -17.38 1.66
CA ASN A 131 23.79 -18.72 2.13
C ASN A 131 22.93 -19.11 3.37
N SER A 132 23.10 -20.35 3.83
CA SER A 132 22.38 -20.88 4.99
C SER A 132 22.62 -20.15 6.33
N LYS A 133 23.67 -19.35 6.41
CA LYS A 133 24.02 -18.56 7.61
C LYS A 133 23.53 -17.10 7.52
N SER A 134 22.92 -16.71 6.36
CA SER A 134 22.44 -15.36 6.14
C SER A 134 21.14 -15.09 6.88
N THR A 135 20.96 -13.85 7.32
CA THR A 135 19.65 -13.30 7.70
C THR A 135 19.10 -12.51 6.53
N PHE A 136 17.90 -12.88 6.10
CA PHE A 136 17.20 -12.22 5.00
C PHE A 136 16.23 -11.19 5.57
N THR A 137 16.45 -9.92 5.28
CA THR A 137 15.63 -8.83 5.82
C THR A 137 14.83 -8.18 4.71
N PHE A 138 13.53 -8.42 4.69
CA PHE A 138 12.59 -7.80 3.76
C PHE A 138 11.95 -6.57 4.39
N ASN A 139 11.78 -5.52 3.59
CA ASN A 139 11.03 -4.34 3.99
C ASN A 139 9.68 -4.35 3.30
N ALA A 140 8.61 -4.49 4.08
CA ALA A 140 7.25 -4.51 3.61
C ALA A 140 6.48 -3.28 4.11
N THR A 141 5.47 -2.87 3.34
CA THR A 141 4.54 -1.82 3.69
C THR A 141 3.16 -2.43 3.95
N LEU A 142 2.67 -2.25 5.17
CA LEU A 142 1.30 -2.59 5.55
C LEU A 142 0.45 -1.33 5.50
N LYS A 143 -0.59 -1.34 4.63
CA LYS A 143 -1.49 -0.21 4.43
C LYS A 143 -2.89 -0.55 4.90
N ASN A 144 -3.41 0.29 5.77
CA ASN A 144 -4.79 0.25 6.24
C ASN A 144 -5.62 1.26 5.44
N GLN A 145 -6.44 0.76 4.52
CA GLN A 145 -7.38 1.57 3.73
C GLN A 145 -8.79 1.57 4.32
N THR A 146 -8.94 1.17 5.60
CA THR A 146 -10.22 1.21 6.30
C THR A 146 -10.45 2.56 6.97
N ALA A 147 -11.69 2.82 7.34
CA ALA A 147 -12.10 4.04 8.02
C ALA A 147 -11.68 4.13 9.49
N ASP A 148 -11.23 3.02 10.07
CA ASP A 148 -10.89 2.92 11.48
C ASP A 148 -9.44 2.43 11.65
N GLN A 149 -8.80 2.80 12.78
CA GLN A 149 -7.54 2.21 13.19
C GLN A 149 -7.68 0.69 13.32
N GLN A 150 -6.71 -0.05 12.82
CA GLN A 150 -6.69 -1.51 12.84
C GLN A 150 -5.49 -2.05 13.60
N LEU A 151 -5.71 -3.14 14.31
CA LEU A 151 -4.64 -3.97 14.89
C LEU A 151 -4.52 -5.24 14.05
N TYR A 152 -3.45 -5.37 13.30
CA TYR A 152 -3.15 -6.51 12.45
C TYR A 152 -2.34 -7.56 13.20
N ALA A 153 -2.80 -8.79 13.21
CA ALA A 153 -1.96 -9.94 13.55
C ALA A 153 -1.02 -10.22 12.36
N LEU A 154 0.27 -10.38 12.64
CA LEU A 154 1.30 -10.70 11.65
C LEU A 154 1.67 -12.18 11.78
N MET A 155 1.55 -12.92 10.70
CA MET A 155 1.73 -14.37 10.64
C MET A 155 2.62 -14.75 9.46
N ALA A 156 3.37 -15.83 9.61
CA ALA A 156 4.16 -16.43 8.55
C ALA A 156 3.90 -17.94 8.50
N ASN A 157 3.91 -18.50 7.29
CA ASN A 157 3.88 -19.92 7.06
C ASN A 157 5.23 -20.36 6.46
N ALA A 158 6.22 -20.52 7.32
CA ALA A 158 7.57 -20.91 6.92
C ALA A 158 7.77 -22.43 7.08
N PRO A 159 8.68 -23.05 6.31
CA PRO A 159 9.06 -24.46 6.50
C PRO A 159 9.60 -24.71 7.91
N ARG A 160 9.54 -25.96 8.34
CA ARG A 160 10.01 -26.36 9.66
C ARG A 160 11.47 -25.96 9.89
N GLY A 161 11.74 -25.37 11.05
CA GLY A 161 13.08 -24.93 11.46
C GLY A 161 13.48 -23.52 10.99
N TRP A 162 12.68 -22.87 10.12
CA TRP A 162 12.86 -21.49 9.75
C TRP A 162 12.34 -20.56 10.83
N SER A 163 13.04 -19.46 11.08
CA SER A 163 12.60 -18.38 11.98
C SER A 163 12.15 -17.18 11.15
N VAL A 164 10.96 -16.67 11.48
CA VAL A 164 10.43 -15.43 10.87
C VAL A 164 10.05 -14.47 11.99
N VAL A 165 10.65 -13.28 11.96
CA VAL A 165 10.47 -12.24 12.96
C VAL A 165 9.96 -10.98 12.29
N PHE A 166 8.81 -10.48 12.73
CA PHE A 166 8.26 -9.21 12.29
C PHE A 166 8.70 -8.06 13.20
N LYS A 167 9.07 -6.94 12.59
CA LYS A 167 9.51 -5.73 13.30
C LYS A 167 8.76 -4.50 12.75
N PRO A 168 7.48 -4.30 13.12
CA PRO A 168 6.78 -3.07 12.84
C PRO A 168 7.47 -1.92 13.60
N ASN A 169 7.76 -0.81 12.90
CA ASN A 169 8.54 0.31 13.45
C ASN A 169 9.84 -0.12 14.14
N TYR A 170 10.55 -1.11 13.54
CA TYR A 170 11.84 -1.66 14.02
C TYR A 170 11.80 -2.34 15.39
N LYS A 171 10.62 -2.63 15.96
CA LYS A 171 10.45 -3.37 17.21
C LYS A 171 9.82 -4.73 16.95
N GLN A 172 10.41 -5.78 17.50
CA GLN A 172 9.87 -7.14 17.37
C GLN A 172 8.47 -7.21 17.97
N ALA A 173 7.50 -7.63 17.16
CA ALA A 173 6.10 -7.83 17.57
C ALA A 173 5.39 -8.83 16.65
N THR A 174 4.32 -9.43 17.15
CA THR A 174 3.42 -10.31 16.39
C THR A 174 2.17 -9.58 15.90
N SER A 175 2.10 -8.26 16.12
CA SER A 175 1.02 -7.41 15.67
C SER A 175 1.53 -6.01 15.32
N ALA A 176 0.78 -5.32 14.44
CA ALA A 176 1.02 -3.95 14.04
C ALA A 176 -0.27 -3.14 14.11
N GLN A 177 -0.24 -2.00 14.78
CA GLN A 177 -1.35 -1.07 14.84
C GLN A 177 -1.16 0.00 13.76
N VAL A 178 -2.14 0.13 12.86
CA VAL A 178 -2.08 1.08 11.74
C VAL A 178 -3.32 1.97 11.79
N GLU A 179 -3.10 3.28 11.79
CA GLU A 179 -4.16 4.28 11.78
C GLU A 179 -5.04 4.19 10.52
N ALA A 180 -6.25 4.72 10.59
CA ALA A 180 -7.15 4.79 9.46
C ALA A 180 -6.49 5.46 8.24
N ASN A 181 -6.64 4.88 7.07
CA ASN A 181 -6.09 5.37 5.80
C ASN A 181 -4.59 5.72 5.87
N SER A 182 -3.83 4.90 6.57
CA SER A 182 -2.40 5.09 6.81
C SER A 182 -1.58 3.85 6.48
N SER A 183 -0.26 4.00 6.42
CA SER A 183 0.67 2.92 6.15
C SER A 183 1.72 2.82 7.26
N GLN A 184 2.23 1.61 7.47
CA GLN A 184 3.32 1.33 8.39
C GLN A 184 4.34 0.40 7.76
N ASN A 185 5.62 0.70 7.95
CA ASN A 185 6.68 -0.19 7.54
C ASN A 185 6.82 -1.36 8.52
N VAL A 186 6.96 -2.55 7.96
CA VAL A 186 7.19 -3.81 8.68
C VAL A 186 8.45 -4.44 8.11
N SER A 187 9.51 -4.48 8.90
CA SER A 187 10.70 -5.27 8.56
C SER A 187 10.45 -6.72 8.94
N ILE A 188 10.79 -7.64 8.05
CA ILE A 188 10.58 -9.09 8.21
C ILE A 188 11.94 -9.76 8.09
N GLU A 189 12.42 -10.30 9.20
CA GLU A 189 13.69 -11.03 9.25
C GLU A 189 13.42 -12.53 9.15
N ILE A 190 14.06 -13.18 8.20
CA ILE A 190 13.93 -14.61 7.94
C ILE A 190 15.30 -15.25 8.09
N VAL A 191 15.39 -16.26 8.94
CA VAL A 191 16.62 -17.03 9.18
C VAL A 191 16.35 -18.50 8.91
N PRO A 192 17.04 -19.11 7.94
CA PRO A 192 16.95 -20.54 7.66
C PRO A 192 17.62 -21.35 8.77
N PRO A 193 17.29 -22.66 8.92
CA PRO A 193 18.06 -23.55 9.76
C PRO A 193 19.48 -23.76 9.21
N ALA A 194 20.43 -24.03 10.08
CA ALA A 194 21.85 -24.15 9.71
C ALA A 194 22.13 -25.23 8.64
N ASN A 195 21.29 -26.26 8.59
CA ASN A 195 21.41 -27.40 7.67
C ASN A 195 20.43 -27.33 6.50
N VAL A 196 19.91 -26.13 6.17
CA VAL A 196 19.02 -25.95 5.01
C VAL A 196 19.76 -26.30 3.71
N GLU A 197 19.11 -27.05 2.85
CA GLU A 197 19.64 -27.33 1.50
C GLU A 197 19.58 -26.10 0.59
N ALA A 198 20.45 -26.05 -0.41
CA ALA A 198 20.37 -25.04 -1.44
C ALA A 198 19.07 -25.19 -2.24
N GLY A 199 18.36 -24.07 -2.47
CA GLY A 199 17.08 -24.09 -3.15
C GLY A 199 16.29 -22.79 -2.98
N ASN A 200 15.10 -22.78 -3.58
CA ASN A 200 14.17 -21.65 -3.51
C ASN A 200 13.06 -21.98 -2.51
N TYR A 201 12.87 -21.10 -1.55
CA TYR A 201 11.91 -21.25 -0.48
C TYR A 201 10.90 -20.11 -0.49
N LYS A 202 9.64 -20.46 -0.73
CA LYS A 202 8.52 -19.50 -0.64
C LYS A 202 8.01 -19.44 0.79
N ILE A 203 7.90 -18.24 1.31
CA ILE A 203 7.48 -17.97 2.68
C ILE A 203 6.31 -17.00 2.62
N PRO A 204 5.07 -17.52 2.61
CA PRO A 204 3.90 -16.68 2.70
C PRO A 204 3.82 -16.00 4.06
N VAL A 205 3.61 -14.69 4.04
CA VAL A 205 3.34 -13.89 5.24
C VAL A 205 1.98 -13.21 5.10
N ARG A 206 1.32 -12.98 6.21
CA ARG A 206 -0.04 -12.46 6.24
C ARG A 206 -0.20 -11.41 7.33
N ALA A 207 -0.88 -10.33 7.01
CA ALA A 207 -1.41 -9.37 7.96
C ALA A 207 -2.93 -9.48 7.98
N ALA A 208 -3.54 -9.70 9.15
CA ALA A 208 -4.98 -9.93 9.27
C ALA A 208 -5.59 -9.23 10.48
N THR A 209 -6.82 -8.75 10.31
CA THR A 209 -7.73 -8.33 11.39
C THR A 209 -8.93 -9.26 11.43
N GLY A 210 -9.92 -9.00 12.28
CA GLY A 210 -11.18 -9.75 12.28
C GLY A 210 -12.04 -9.57 11.01
N THR A 211 -11.77 -8.56 10.17
CA THR A 211 -12.61 -8.16 9.03
C THR A 211 -11.88 -8.10 7.70
N THR A 212 -10.56 -7.99 7.70
CA THR A 212 -9.75 -7.83 6.48
C THR A 212 -8.38 -8.46 6.63
N SER A 213 -7.77 -8.87 5.55
CA SER A 213 -6.42 -9.42 5.53
C SER A 213 -5.74 -9.18 4.18
N ALA A 214 -4.41 -9.23 4.19
CA ALA A 214 -3.59 -9.24 2.99
C ALA A 214 -2.45 -10.26 3.13
N ASP A 215 -2.15 -10.94 2.04
CA ASP A 215 -1.09 -11.92 1.93
C ASP A 215 0.06 -11.35 1.09
N LEU A 216 1.29 -11.70 1.46
CA LEU A 216 2.50 -11.35 0.73
C LEU A 216 3.38 -12.60 0.66
N GLU A 217 3.79 -13.00 -0.55
CA GLU A 217 4.72 -14.11 -0.74
C GLU A 217 6.16 -13.58 -0.83
N LEU A 218 7.01 -14.03 0.07
CA LEU A 218 8.45 -13.76 0.06
C LEU A 218 9.20 -14.99 -0.45
N GLU A 219 10.29 -14.78 -1.19
CA GLU A 219 11.14 -15.87 -1.68
C GLU A 219 12.57 -15.71 -1.16
N VAL A 220 13.07 -16.75 -0.52
CA VAL A 220 14.46 -16.87 -0.10
C VAL A 220 15.16 -17.89 -0.98
N VAL A 221 16.18 -17.46 -1.70
CA VAL A 221 17.06 -18.31 -2.51
C VAL A 221 18.29 -18.63 -1.68
N VAL A 222 18.35 -19.86 -1.16
CA VAL A 222 19.53 -20.34 -0.41
C VAL A 222 20.55 -20.86 -1.39
N THR A 223 21.72 -20.24 -1.43
CA THR A 223 22.87 -20.73 -2.19
C THR A 223 23.64 -21.76 -1.37
N GLY A 224 24.19 -22.77 -2.05
CA GLY A 224 25.00 -23.77 -1.39
C GLY A 224 26.30 -23.19 -0.82
N SER A 225 26.70 -23.66 0.34
CA SER A 225 28.05 -23.44 0.90
C SER A 225 28.85 -24.72 0.82
N TYR A 226 30.13 -24.57 0.45
CA TYR A 226 31.10 -25.68 0.37
C TYR A 226 32.08 -25.51 1.54
N GLU A 227 31.88 -26.24 2.60
CA GLU A 227 32.74 -26.23 3.79
C GLU A 227 33.09 -27.67 4.17
N MET A 228 34.35 -27.90 4.49
CA MET A 228 34.85 -29.19 4.88
C MET A 228 35.70 -29.09 6.13
N GLU A 229 35.50 -29.98 7.05
CA GLU A 229 36.35 -30.16 8.23
C GLU A 229 37.11 -31.49 8.12
N LEU A 230 38.41 -31.43 8.33
CA LEU A 230 39.28 -32.60 8.45
C LEU A 230 39.67 -32.77 9.90
N SER A 231 39.46 -33.94 10.47
CA SER A 231 39.74 -34.25 11.86
C SER A 231 40.20 -35.72 12.02
N THR A 232 40.44 -36.15 13.25
CA THR A 232 40.63 -37.53 13.63
C THR A 232 39.45 -38.02 14.46
N PRO A 233 39.16 -39.33 14.60
CA PRO A 233 38.08 -39.85 15.45
C PRO A 233 38.18 -39.36 16.92
N SER A 234 39.39 -39.16 17.41
CA SER A 234 39.64 -38.65 18.78
C SER A 234 39.64 -37.13 18.90
N GLY A 235 39.58 -36.38 17.76
CA GLY A 235 39.74 -34.92 17.73
C GLY A 235 41.19 -34.44 17.92
N LEU A 236 42.15 -35.33 18.20
CA LEU A 236 43.57 -34.99 18.33
C LEU A 236 44.24 -34.83 16.97
N LEU A 237 44.83 -33.65 16.71
CA LEU A 237 45.50 -33.31 15.45
C LEU A 237 47.01 -33.53 15.50
N SER A 238 47.54 -34.13 16.59
CA SER A 238 48.94 -34.47 16.76
C SER A 238 49.10 -35.92 17.23
N THR A 239 50.19 -36.54 16.84
CA THR A 239 50.54 -37.88 17.31
C THR A 239 52.06 -38.04 17.34
N GLU A 240 52.52 -38.92 18.22
CA GLU A 240 53.94 -39.27 18.34
C GLU A 240 54.24 -40.62 17.66
N ILE A 241 55.40 -40.71 17.05
CA ILE A 241 55.92 -41.94 16.42
C ILE A 241 57.43 -42.01 16.65
N THR A 242 57.93 -43.25 16.90
CA THR A 242 59.36 -43.49 17.01
C THR A 242 59.98 -43.61 15.62
N ALA A 243 61.18 -43.10 15.43
CA ALA A 243 61.88 -43.20 14.15
C ALA A 243 62.06 -44.69 13.70
N GLY A 244 61.59 -45.00 12.48
CA GLY A 244 61.60 -46.33 11.92
C GLY A 244 60.29 -47.10 12.05
N ASP A 245 59.32 -46.63 12.85
CA ASP A 245 57.98 -47.23 13.02
C ASP A 245 57.00 -46.72 11.93
N VAL A 246 55.94 -47.49 11.71
CA VAL A 246 54.83 -47.13 10.82
C VAL A 246 53.57 -46.98 11.68
N LYS A 247 52.93 -45.86 11.56
CA LYS A 247 51.67 -45.58 12.26
C LYS A 247 50.56 -45.26 11.28
N ARG A 248 49.45 -45.99 11.42
CA ARG A 248 48.24 -45.70 10.64
C ARG A 248 47.46 -44.58 11.37
N ILE A 249 47.09 -43.53 10.64
CA ILE A 249 46.27 -42.44 11.15
C ILE A 249 44.94 -42.50 10.41
N GLU A 250 43.86 -42.56 11.15
CA GLU A 250 42.51 -42.48 10.64
C GLU A 250 42.08 -41.01 10.59
N LEU A 251 41.58 -40.59 9.44
CA LEU A 251 41.09 -39.26 9.20
C LEU A 251 39.56 -39.31 8.99
N VAL A 252 38.86 -38.33 9.55
CA VAL A 252 37.42 -38.10 9.38
C VAL A 252 37.24 -36.80 8.59
N VAL A 253 36.62 -36.94 7.42
CA VAL A 253 36.19 -35.81 6.60
C VAL A 253 34.72 -35.56 6.84
N ARG A 254 34.38 -34.37 7.26
CA ARG A 254 33.01 -33.97 7.51
C ARG A 254 32.65 -32.81 6.57
N ASN A 255 31.56 -32.98 5.82
CA ASN A 255 30.93 -31.86 5.12
C ASN A 255 30.19 -30.98 6.12
N THR A 256 30.65 -29.78 6.36
CA THR A 256 30.03 -28.78 7.23
C THR A 256 29.27 -27.70 6.44
N GLY A 257 29.37 -27.75 5.10
CA GLY A 257 28.59 -26.91 4.19
C GLY A 257 27.20 -27.50 3.88
N SER A 258 26.40 -26.75 3.12
CA SER A 258 25.05 -27.14 2.71
C SER A 258 25.01 -27.78 1.32
N SER A 259 26.13 -27.83 0.59
CA SER A 259 26.25 -28.44 -0.74
C SER A 259 26.98 -29.75 -0.69
N LEU A 260 26.61 -30.68 -1.58
CA LEU A 260 27.28 -31.96 -1.74
C LEU A 260 28.73 -31.70 -2.21
N LEU A 261 29.71 -32.21 -1.46
CA LEU A 261 31.10 -32.25 -1.87
C LEU A 261 31.35 -33.48 -2.76
N LYS A 262 31.90 -33.24 -3.95
CA LYS A 262 32.30 -34.29 -4.90
C LYS A 262 33.80 -34.20 -5.13
N ASP A 263 34.42 -35.37 -5.50
CA ASP A 263 35.82 -35.47 -5.93
C ASP A 263 36.81 -34.92 -4.89
N ILE A 264 36.59 -35.24 -3.60
CA ILE A 264 37.50 -34.87 -2.51
C ILE A 264 38.79 -35.68 -2.65
N GLN A 265 39.93 -35.01 -2.75
CA GLN A 265 41.26 -35.59 -2.71
C GLN A 265 41.94 -35.23 -1.38
N LEU A 266 42.55 -36.22 -0.73
CA LEU A 266 43.36 -36.10 0.49
C LEU A 266 44.83 -36.21 0.16
#